data_08bb750c0ed735f37d35d5f9cf70d5bf
#
_entry.id   08bb750c0ed735f37d35d5f9cf70d5bf
#
_cell.length_a   1.000
_cell.length_b   1.000
_cell.length_c   1.000
_cell.angle_alpha   90.00
_cell.angle_beta   90.00
_cell.angle_gamma   90.00
#
_symmetry.space_group_name_H-M   'P 1'
#
loop_
_entity.id
_entity.type
_entity.pdbx_description
1 polymer ?
#
loop_
_entity_poly.entity_id
_entity_poly.type
_entity_poly.pdbx_seq_one_letter_code
_entity_poly.pdbx_strand_id
1 'polypeptide(L)'
;MTDALVSEAYNKILLAINNPDVGGNPLEFNANTYVLRGNVVIDGDNKEITLFTIINPFRTLKHAWSWTGEAFKSVPGKLLALRSHVDVLLYDGCLYFFNMNGEKLFDMERAYKQICDKKIDEVLDAQLVNDEDCFRQYASSGFNPRKFVSYNKIESIS
;
A
#
# COMPACT_ATOMS: atom_id res chain seq x y z
N MET A 1 7.33 9.14 -11.57
CA MET A 1 8.20 9.47 -10.42
C MET A 1 8.65 8.15 -9.82
N THR A 2 9.78 7.64 -10.28
CA THR A 2 10.41 6.43 -9.76
C THR A 2 11.37 6.86 -8.66
N ASP A 3 10.86 6.96 -7.46
CA ASP A 3 11.71 7.17 -6.32
C ASP A 3 12.42 5.85 -6.00
N ALA A 4 13.74 5.88 -5.84
CA ALA A 4 14.56 4.68 -5.61
C ALA A 4 14.05 3.85 -4.40
N LEU A 5 13.43 4.51 -3.43
CA LEU A 5 12.89 3.85 -2.24
C LEU A 5 11.61 3.06 -2.50
N VAL A 6 10.69 3.64 -3.29
CA VAL A 6 9.48 2.92 -3.73
C VAL A 6 9.87 1.74 -4.60
N SER A 7 10.91 1.93 -5.43
CA SER A 7 11.47 0.87 -6.27
C SER A 7 12.07 -0.28 -5.44
N GLU A 8 12.73 0.00 -4.31
CA GLU A 8 13.29 -1.06 -3.46
C GLU A 8 12.20 -1.91 -2.80
N ALA A 9 11.20 -1.27 -2.19
CA ALA A 9 10.07 -1.98 -1.58
C ALA A 9 9.27 -2.75 -2.63
N TYR A 10 9.02 -2.15 -3.79
CA TYR A 10 8.36 -2.77 -4.92
C TYR A 10 9.12 -4.00 -5.43
N ASN A 11 10.44 -3.90 -5.62
CA ASN A 11 11.26 -5.01 -6.08
C ASN A 11 11.28 -6.18 -5.09
N LYS A 12 11.33 -5.91 -3.78
CA LYS A 12 11.22 -6.94 -2.75
C LYS A 12 9.90 -7.70 -2.84
N ILE A 13 8.80 -6.98 -3.05
CA ILE A 13 7.47 -7.59 -3.18
C ILE A 13 7.38 -8.38 -4.48
N LEU A 14 7.88 -7.85 -5.60
CA LEU A 14 7.91 -8.58 -6.86
C LEU A 14 8.75 -9.86 -6.77
N LEU A 15 9.90 -9.82 -6.09
CA LEU A 15 10.71 -11.02 -5.85
C LEU A 15 9.93 -12.05 -5.04
N ALA A 16 9.22 -11.64 -4.00
CA ALA A 16 8.40 -12.55 -3.21
C ALA A 16 7.23 -13.15 -4.00
N ILE A 17 6.62 -12.37 -4.90
CA ILE A 17 5.53 -12.84 -5.77
C ILE A 17 6.05 -13.83 -6.82
N ASN A 18 7.21 -13.55 -7.41
CA ASN A 18 7.76 -14.34 -8.52
C ASN A 18 8.52 -15.59 -8.04
N ASN A 19 8.97 -15.59 -6.79
CA ASN A 19 9.56 -16.75 -6.13
C ASN A 19 8.74 -17.11 -4.89
N PRO A 20 7.50 -17.59 -5.06
CA PRO A 20 6.73 -18.03 -3.92
C PRO A 20 7.47 -19.21 -3.30
N ASP A 21 7.87 -19.06 -2.06
CA ASP A 21 8.31 -20.20 -1.27
C ASP A 21 7.07 -21.05 -1.00
N VAL A 22 6.83 -21.99 -1.93
CA VAL A 22 5.60 -22.77 -2.00
C VAL A 22 5.72 -23.91 -1.02
N GLY A 23 5.74 -23.62 0.21
CA GLY A 23 5.79 -24.70 1.14
C GLY A 23 5.25 -24.32 2.49
N GLY A 24 4.19 -24.94 2.87
CA GLY A 24 3.73 -24.86 4.22
C GLY A 24 2.26 -24.45 4.37
N ASN A 25 1.75 -24.77 5.51
CA ASN A 25 0.40 -24.43 5.91
C ASN A 25 0.31 -22.91 6.16
N PRO A 26 -0.52 -22.13 5.44
CA PRO A 26 -0.66 -20.69 5.66
C PRO A 26 -0.98 -20.30 7.11
N LEU A 27 -1.49 -21.25 7.89
CA LEU A 27 -1.82 -21.06 9.32
C LEU A 27 -0.58 -21.09 10.22
N GLU A 28 0.54 -21.55 9.72
CA GLU A 28 1.83 -21.61 10.43
C GLU A 28 2.69 -20.37 10.14
N PHE A 29 2.37 -19.63 9.09
CA PHE A 29 3.04 -18.39 8.76
C PHE A 29 2.44 -17.20 9.52
N ASN A 30 3.31 -16.37 10.05
CA ASN A 30 2.92 -15.08 10.60
C ASN A 30 2.84 -14.02 9.48
N ALA A 31 2.13 -14.38 8.40
CA ALA A 31 1.97 -13.49 7.26
C ALA A 31 1.03 -12.34 7.64
N ASN A 32 1.37 -11.14 7.18
CA ASN A 32 0.60 -9.92 7.41
C ASN A 32 -0.05 -9.38 6.13
N THR A 33 0.22 -10.02 5.00
CA THR A 33 -0.26 -9.59 3.68
C THR A 33 -0.55 -10.80 2.82
N TYR A 34 -1.62 -10.78 2.05
CA TYR A 34 -1.81 -11.69 0.94
C TYR A 34 -1.89 -10.93 -0.38
N VAL A 35 -1.50 -11.62 -1.43
CA VAL A 35 -1.46 -11.09 -2.79
C VAL A 35 -2.30 -11.97 -3.69
N LEU A 36 -3.19 -11.36 -4.45
CA LEU A 36 -3.98 -12.02 -5.48
C LEU A 36 -3.54 -11.48 -6.84
N ARG A 37 -3.13 -12.38 -7.73
CA ARG A 37 -2.81 -12.04 -9.12
C ARG A 37 -3.88 -12.65 -10.03
N GLY A 38 -4.34 -11.89 -11.00
CA GLY A 38 -5.33 -12.33 -11.94
C GLY A 38 -5.41 -11.44 -13.17
N ASN A 39 -6.26 -11.86 -14.11
CA ASN A 39 -6.54 -11.09 -15.31
C ASN A 39 -7.97 -10.55 -15.26
N VAL A 40 -8.13 -9.31 -15.71
CA VAL A 40 -9.43 -8.66 -15.88
C VAL A 40 -9.57 -8.16 -17.31
N VAL A 41 -10.79 -8.14 -17.82
CA VAL A 41 -11.05 -7.55 -19.13
C VAL A 41 -11.41 -6.08 -18.93
N ILE A 42 -10.59 -5.18 -19.48
CA ILE A 42 -10.81 -3.73 -19.46
C ILE A 42 -10.81 -3.28 -20.91
N ASP A 43 -11.89 -2.65 -21.35
CA ASP A 43 -12.08 -2.14 -22.71
C ASP A 43 -11.86 -3.21 -23.82
N GLY A 44 -12.17 -4.47 -23.51
CA GLY A 44 -11.99 -5.60 -24.41
C GLY A 44 -10.62 -6.26 -24.36
N ASP A 45 -9.65 -5.66 -23.68
CA ASP A 45 -8.30 -6.20 -23.50
C ASP A 45 -8.18 -6.99 -22.20
N ASN A 46 -7.42 -8.08 -22.26
CA ASN A 46 -7.06 -8.84 -21.06
C ASN A 46 -5.87 -8.20 -20.36
N LYS A 47 -6.08 -7.63 -19.18
CA LYS A 47 -5.07 -6.92 -18.40
C LYS A 47 -4.75 -7.68 -17.11
N GLU A 48 -3.45 -7.84 -16.83
CA GLU A 48 -3.00 -8.42 -15.57
C GLU A 48 -3.13 -7.40 -14.44
N ILE A 49 -3.67 -7.84 -13.31
CA ILE A 49 -3.74 -7.05 -12.08
C ILE A 49 -3.15 -7.84 -10.91
N THR A 50 -2.57 -7.11 -9.96
CA THR A 50 -2.13 -7.67 -8.69
C THR A 50 -2.73 -6.86 -7.55
N LEU A 51 -3.44 -7.54 -6.66
CA LEU A 51 -4.12 -6.96 -5.52
C LEU A 51 -3.39 -7.32 -4.23
N PHE A 52 -3.15 -6.34 -3.38
CA PHE A 52 -2.52 -6.52 -2.08
C PHE A 52 -3.52 -6.20 -0.98
N THR A 53 -3.63 -7.10 -0.01
CA THR A 53 -4.45 -6.88 1.19
C THR A 53 -3.62 -7.15 2.42
N ILE A 54 -3.57 -6.17 3.32
CA ILE A 54 -2.86 -6.28 4.59
C ILE A 54 -3.81 -6.87 5.62
N ILE A 55 -3.34 -7.93 6.27
CA ILE A 55 -4.08 -8.61 7.30
C ILE A 55 -3.31 -8.45 8.60
N ASN A 56 -3.95 -7.85 9.57
CA ASN A 56 -3.33 -7.67 10.87
C ASN A 56 -4.22 -8.29 11.96
N PRO A 57 -3.80 -9.31 12.66
CA PRO A 57 -3.17 -10.57 12.26
C PRO A 57 -4.14 -11.46 11.47
N PHE A 58 -3.67 -12.52 10.85
CA PHE A 58 -4.54 -13.55 10.25
C PHE A 58 -5.57 -14.02 11.27
N ARG A 59 -6.82 -13.68 11.05
CA ARG A 59 -7.91 -14.21 11.86
C ARG A 59 -8.21 -15.63 11.39
N THR A 60 -7.83 -16.59 12.21
CA THR A 60 -8.30 -17.95 12.02
C THR A 60 -9.71 -18.07 12.61
N LEU A 61 -10.64 -18.48 11.80
CA LEU A 61 -11.96 -18.87 12.28
C LEU A 61 -11.83 -20.24 12.93
N LYS A 62 -12.10 -20.33 14.23
CA LYS A 62 -12.07 -21.60 14.97
C LYS A 62 -13.27 -22.49 14.64
N HIS A 63 -14.39 -21.87 14.27
CA HIS A 63 -15.62 -22.54 13.88
C HIS A 63 -16.18 -21.85 12.64
N ALA A 64 -16.42 -22.62 11.59
CA ALA A 64 -17.10 -22.16 10.41
C ALA A 64 -18.17 -23.18 9.98
N TRP A 65 -19.24 -22.69 9.42
CA TRP A 65 -20.34 -23.49 8.90
C TRP A 65 -20.55 -23.18 7.43
N SER A 66 -20.67 -24.21 6.64
CA SER A 66 -20.96 -24.13 5.22
C SER A 66 -22.38 -24.57 4.95
N TRP A 67 -23.14 -23.83 4.17
CA TRP A 67 -24.45 -24.24 3.68
C TRP A 67 -24.28 -25.17 2.48
N THR A 68 -24.87 -26.38 2.55
CA THR A 68 -24.75 -27.42 1.52
C THR A 68 -25.92 -27.46 0.54
N GLY A 69 -26.88 -26.53 0.64
CA GLY A 69 -28.15 -26.54 -0.06
C GLY A 69 -29.31 -27.07 0.79
N GLU A 70 -29.03 -27.94 1.74
CA GLU A 70 -30.05 -28.59 2.60
C GLU A 70 -29.80 -28.36 4.09
N ALA A 71 -28.53 -28.25 4.50
CA ALA A 71 -28.15 -28.13 5.91
C ALA A 71 -26.84 -27.35 6.08
N PHE A 72 -26.67 -26.76 7.29
CA PHE A 72 -25.38 -26.23 7.71
C PHE A 72 -24.49 -27.36 8.19
N LYS A 73 -23.31 -27.51 7.59
CA LYS A 73 -22.27 -28.44 8.03
C LYS A 73 -21.08 -27.68 8.61
N SER A 74 -20.57 -28.16 9.73
CA SER A 74 -19.35 -27.65 10.30
C SER A 74 -18.17 -27.93 9.36
N VAL A 75 -17.37 -26.90 9.08
CA VAL A 75 -16.13 -27.05 8.32
C VAL A 75 -15.03 -27.42 9.29
N PRO A 76 -14.41 -28.60 9.17
CA PRO A 76 -13.38 -29.03 10.09
C PRO A 76 -12.09 -28.21 9.87
N GLY A 77 -11.39 -27.92 10.98
CA GLY A 77 -10.10 -27.24 10.93
C GLY A 77 -10.19 -25.73 11.11
N LYS A 78 -9.02 -25.11 11.01
CA LYS A 78 -8.88 -23.65 11.05
C LYS A 78 -9.02 -23.10 9.63
N LEU A 79 -9.89 -22.12 9.43
CA LEU A 79 -10.04 -21.42 8.17
C LEU A 79 -9.35 -20.07 8.21
N LEU A 80 -8.76 -19.72 7.09
CA LEU A 80 -8.21 -18.40 6.87
C LEU A 80 -9.33 -17.44 6.44
N ALA A 81 -9.55 -16.37 7.21
CA ALA A 81 -10.51 -15.35 6.85
C ALA A 81 -9.83 -14.31 5.93
N LEU A 82 -10.13 -14.38 4.63
CA LEU A 82 -9.73 -13.32 3.70
C LEU A 82 -10.67 -12.12 3.83
N ARG A 83 -10.10 -10.93 3.76
CA ARG A 83 -10.88 -9.69 3.74
C ARG A 83 -11.36 -9.39 2.33
N SER A 84 -12.50 -8.73 2.20
CA SER A 84 -13.09 -8.36 0.90
C SER A 84 -12.59 -7.01 0.37
N HIS A 85 -11.72 -6.31 1.10
CA HIS A 85 -11.16 -5.03 0.65
C HIS A 85 -9.74 -5.20 0.11
N VAL A 86 -9.35 -4.29 -0.75
CA VAL A 86 -8.00 -4.20 -1.33
C VAL A 86 -7.33 -2.96 -0.78
N ASP A 87 -6.08 -3.08 -0.34
CA ASP A 87 -5.31 -1.95 0.16
C ASP A 87 -4.46 -1.30 -0.94
N VAL A 88 -3.94 -2.11 -1.87
CA VAL A 88 -3.16 -1.62 -3.01
C VAL A 88 -3.48 -2.44 -4.26
N LEU A 89 -3.58 -1.77 -5.40
CA LEU A 89 -3.67 -2.36 -6.72
C LEU A 89 -2.40 -2.02 -7.50
N LEU A 90 -1.77 -3.03 -8.10
CA LEU A 90 -0.79 -2.86 -9.15
C LEU A 90 -1.46 -3.12 -10.49
N TYR A 91 -1.45 -2.13 -11.35
CA TYR A 91 -2.01 -2.18 -12.69
C TYR A 91 -1.17 -1.32 -13.63
N ASP A 92 -0.80 -1.86 -14.77
CA ASP A 92 0.01 -1.20 -15.82
C ASP A 92 1.28 -0.52 -15.27
N GLY A 93 2.00 -1.24 -14.40
CA GLY A 93 3.22 -0.73 -13.76
C GLY A 93 3.01 0.37 -12.72
N CYS A 94 1.77 0.74 -12.42
CA CYS A 94 1.42 1.76 -11.44
C CYS A 94 0.84 1.14 -10.16
N LEU A 95 1.25 1.67 -9.00
CA LEU A 95 0.67 1.32 -7.71
C LEU A 95 -0.40 2.32 -7.32
N TYR A 96 -1.61 1.81 -7.06
CA TYR A 96 -2.75 2.59 -6.60
C TYR A 96 -3.04 2.25 -5.15
N PHE A 97 -2.87 3.22 -4.26
CA PHE A 97 -3.08 3.06 -2.82
C PHE A 97 -4.50 3.48 -2.45
N PHE A 98 -5.29 2.58 -1.86
CA PHE A 98 -6.66 2.86 -1.44
C PHE A 98 -6.75 3.30 0.01
N ASN A 99 -5.71 3.05 0.80
CA ASN A 99 -5.66 3.44 2.20
C ASN A 99 -4.22 3.51 2.73
N MET A 100 -4.09 4.04 3.96
CA MET A 100 -2.79 4.21 4.61
C MET A 100 -2.07 2.90 4.95
N ASN A 101 -2.78 1.78 5.06
CA ASN A 101 -2.12 0.51 5.32
C ASN A 101 -1.31 0.06 4.09
N GLY A 102 -1.87 0.28 2.89
CA GLY A 102 -1.15 0.06 1.65
C GLY A 102 0.12 0.91 1.55
N GLU A 103 0.02 2.19 1.91
CA GLU A 103 1.18 3.08 1.93
C GLU A 103 2.29 2.58 2.87
N LYS A 104 1.93 2.04 4.04
CA LYS A 104 2.90 1.46 4.99
C LYS A 104 3.60 0.22 4.45
N LEU A 105 2.90 -0.62 3.68
CA LEU A 105 3.48 -1.80 3.07
C LEU A 105 4.66 -1.46 2.14
N PHE A 106 4.55 -0.32 1.45
CA PHE A 106 5.54 0.18 0.50
C PHE A 106 6.46 1.27 1.07
N ASP A 107 6.46 1.48 2.39
CA ASP A 107 7.27 2.48 3.09
C ASP A 107 7.14 3.91 2.50
N MET A 108 5.91 4.25 2.08
CA MET A 108 5.63 5.54 1.43
C MET A 108 5.90 6.74 2.35
N GLU A 109 5.88 6.55 3.67
CA GLU A 109 6.19 7.63 4.63
C GLU A 109 7.60 8.20 4.40
N ARG A 110 8.57 7.32 4.13
CA ARG A 110 9.95 7.74 3.84
C ARG A 110 10.03 8.51 2.53
N ALA A 111 9.32 8.04 1.50
CA ALA A 111 9.25 8.74 0.22
C ALA A 111 8.58 10.11 0.36
N TYR A 112 7.50 10.23 1.13
CA TYR A 112 6.83 11.50 1.40
C TYR A 112 7.74 12.49 2.13
N LYS A 113 8.51 12.04 3.13
CA LYS A 113 9.46 12.92 3.83
C LYS A 113 10.51 13.49 2.88
N GLN A 114 11.14 12.66 2.05
CA GLN A 114 12.15 13.12 1.11
C GLN A 114 11.62 14.12 0.08
N ILE A 115 10.40 13.89 -0.44
CA ILE A 115 9.78 14.82 -1.38
C ILE A 115 9.37 16.11 -0.66
N CYS A 116 8.88 16.00 0.58
CA CYS A 116 8.52 17.15 1.40
C CYS A 116 9.73 18.06 1.65
N ASP A 117 10.88 17.49 2.02
CA ASP A 117 12.10 18.25 2.27
C ASP A 117 12.51 19.07 1.04
N LYS A 118 12.47 18.48 -0.16
CA LYS A 118 12.73 19.21 -1.42
C LYS A 118 11.73 20.34 -1.65
N LYS A 119 10.45 20.09 -1.39
CA LYS A 119 9.41 21.12 -1.56
C LYS A 119 9.48 22.23 -0.53
N ILE A 120 9.92 21.92 0.68
CA ILE A 120 10.20 22.95 1.70
C ILE A 120 11.30 23.88 1.19
N ASP A 121 12.40 23.32 0.66
CA ASP A 121 13.49 24.14 0.13
C ASP A 121 13.01 25.03 -1.02
N GLU A 122 12.17 24.49 -1.95
CA GLU A 122 11.56 25.30 -3.01
C GLU A 122 10.71 26.47 -2.50
N VAL A 123 9.94 26.28 -1.41
CA VAL A 123 9.13 27.33 -0.79
C VAL A 123 9.98 28.39 -0.13
N LEU A 124 11.05 27.97 0.54
CA LEU A 124 11.99 28.88 1.21
C LEU A 124 12.80 29.70 0.20
N ASP A 125 13.28 29.08 -0.87
CA ASP A 125 13.99 29.76 -1.96
C ASP A 125 13.10 30.80 -2.65
N ALA A 126 11.80 30.56 -2.72
CA ALA A 126 10.83 31.52 -3.23
C ALA A 126 10.47 32.65 -2.26
N GLN A 127 11.03 32.67 -1.05
CA GLN A 127 10.79 33.66 0.01
C GLN A 127 9.31 33.88 0.36
N LEU A 128 8.54 32.80 0.30
CA LEU A 128 7.07 32.85 0.58
C LEU A 128 6.73 32.77 2.07
N VAL A 129 7.75 32.60 2.93
CA VAL A 129 7.57 32.38 4.37
C VAL A 129 8.48 33.32 5.19
N ASN A 130 7.91 33.96 6.20
CA ASN A 130 8.65 34.90 7.06
C ASN A 130 9.43 34.20 8.20
N ASP A 131 8.97 33.04 8.66
CA ASP A 131 9.59 32.24 9.73
C ASP A 131 9.94 30.85 9.18
N GLU A 132 11.15 30.75 8.67
CA GLU A 132 11.64 29.54 8.00
C GLU A 132 11.73 28.35 8.95
N ASP A 133 12.20 28.54 10.17
CA ASP A 133 12.39 27.46 11.16
C ASP A 133 11.04 26.88 11.60
N CYS A 134 10.09 27.75 11.91
CA CYS A 134 8.73 27.35 12.28
C CYS A 134 8.05 26.60 11.12
N PHE A 135 8.18 27.11 9.89
CA PHE A 135 7.62 26.46 8.72
C PHE A 135 8.24 25.09 8.46
N ARG A 136 9.57 24.97 8.51
CA ARG A 136 10.28 23.70 8.31
C ARG A 136 9.87 22.68 9.36
N GLN A 137 9.81 23.07 10.63
CA GLN A 137 9.36 22.20 11.73
C GLN A 137 7.90 21.74 11.52
N TYR A 138 7.02 22.64 11.16
CA TYR A 138 5.60 22.32 10.91
C TYR A 138 5.43 21.39 9.71
N ALA A 139 6.06 21.71 8.59
CA ALA A 139 5.93 20.96 7.33
C ALA A 139 6.48 19.53 7.44
N SER A 140 7.57 19.34 8.23
CA SER A 140 8.21 18.03 8.42
C SER A 140 7.52 17.16 9.49
N SER A 141 6.54 17.70 10.23
CA SER A 141 5.93 17.01 11.38
C SER A 141 4.68 16.21 11.03
N GLY A 142 4.50 15.08 11.67
CA GLY A 142 3.27 14.27 11.63
C GLY A 142 2.84 13.86 10.21
N PHE A 143 1.60 14.17 9.83
CA PHE A 143 1.03 13.89 8.50
C PHE A 143 1.28 14.98 7.46
N ASN A 144 1.97 16.07 7.81
CA ASN A 144 2.18 17.19 6.92
C ASN A 144 3.03 16.84 5.69
N PRO A 145 4.07 16.00 5.76
CA PRO A 145 4.82 15.59 4.57
C PRO A 145 3.94 15.05 3.45
N ARG A 146 2.93 14.23 3.77
CA ARG A 146 1.98 13.70 2.80
C ARG A 146 1.15 14.81 2.14
N LYS A 147 0.73 15.81 2.92
CA LYS A 147 -0.02 16.95 2.39
C LYS A 147 0.82 17.78 1.44
N PHE A 148 2.08 18.05 1.79
CA PHE A 148 2.99 18.80 0.93
C PHE A 148 3.28 18.09 -0.40
N VAL A 149 3.41 16.77 -0.39
CA VAL A 149 3.58 15.97 -1.62
C VAL A 149 2.39 16.08 -2.56
N SER A 150 1.18 16.27 -2.03
CA SER A 150 -0.03 16.41 -2.86
C SER A 150 -0.11 17.75 -3.61
N TYR A 151 0.66 18.78 -3.22
CA TYR A 151 0.75 20.04 -3.96
C TYR A 151 1.66 19.87 -5.18
N ASN A 152 1.06 19.78 -6.37
CA ASN A 152 1.80 19.51 -7.61
C ASN A 152 2.57 20.72 -8.17
N LYS A 153 2.23 21.94 -7.77
CA LYS A 153 2.89 23.16 -8.24
C LYS A 153 2.84 24.25 -7.17
N ILE A 154 4.00 24.78 -6.84
CA ILE A 154 4.12 26.04 -6.13
C ILE A 154 4.42 27.06 -7.22
N GLU A 155 3.39 27.84 -7.59
CA GLU A 155 3.58 28.95 -8.50
C GLU A 155 3.96 30.17 -7.65
N SER A 156 5.05 30.85 -8.04
CA SER A 156 5.39 32.14 -7.45
C SER A 156 4.22 33.09 -7.65
N ILE A 157 3.69 33.64 -6.57
CA ILE A 157 2.74 34.73 -6.64
C ILE A 157 3.52 35.96 -7.06
N SER A 158 3.43 36.30 -8.33
CA SER A 158 3.96 37.54 -8.90
C SER A 158 3.03 38.70 -8.64
#